data_bbb26a250ca011fd77a8575a56691885
#
_entry.id   bbb26a250ca011fd77a8575a56691885
#
_cell.length_a   1.000
_cell.length_b   1.000
_cell.length_c   1.000
_cell.angle_alpha   90.00
_cell.angle_beta   90.00
_cell.angle_gamma   90.00
#
_symmetry.space_group_name_H-M   'P 1'
#
loop_
_entity.id
_entity.type
_entity.pdbx_description
1 polymer ?
#
loop_
_entity_poly.entity_id
_entity_poly.type
_entity_poly.pdbx_seq_one_letter_code
_entity_poly.pdbx_strand_id
1 'polypeptide(L)'
;ERLPSYVRRVVQDPQTKVFSAQVWEPAEPYVWKNPSPGPRPHPLIYECHIGMSSEQEKVATFEEFRTDVLPRVQELGYDTLQIMALQEHPYYGSFGYQVSNFYALSSRFGTPEEFKHLVDDAHSRGIAVVMDIVHSHSVDNEAEGLGRFDGKEDLYFYKGPQGRHPAWGSRCFDYGKDETKYFLLSNCKFWMQEYHLDGFRFDGVTSMLYWDHGLGKDFCGYDNYFNSGVDENAVTYLALAAMLVKEINPDAITIAEDMSGMAGLAAPYEAGGMGFDFRMAMGVADHWIKWLKEK
;
A
#
# COMPACT_ATOMS: atom_id res chain seq x y z
N GLU A 1 25.53 7.67 7.49
CA GLU A 1 25.02 7.51 6.11
C GLU A 1 23.53 7.18 6.15
N ARG A 2 22.78 7.61 5.12
CA ARG A 2 21.32 7.40 4.98
C ARG A 2 21.04 6.88 3.59
N LEU A 3 20.04 6.02 3.46
CA LEU A 3 19.53 5.59 2.17
C LEU A 3 18.78 6.76 1.50
N PRO A 4 18.94 7.01 0.19
CA PRO A 4 18.18 8.06 -0.49
C PRO A 4 16.67 7.81 -0.39
N SER A 5 15.88 8.87 -0.15
CA SER A 5 14.41 8.73 0.03
C SER A 5 13.68 8.22 -1.23
N TYR A 6 14.24 8.44 -2.42
CA TYR A 6 13.73 7.96 -3.71
C TYR A 6 14.51 6.74 -4.26
N VAL A 7 15.18 5.99 -3.39
CA VAL A 7 15.91 4.79 -3.81
C VAL A 7 14.95 3.74 -4.38
N ARG A 8 15.30 3.17 -5.54
CA ARG A 8 14.45 2.19 -6.25
C ARG A 8 14.82 0.73 -5.96
N ARG A 9 15.99 0.50 -5.43
CA ARG A 9 16.45 -0.84 -5.02
C ARG A 9 17.26 -0.74 -3.75
N VAL A 10 16.88 -1.54 -2.75
CA VAL A 10 17.58 -1.68 -1.49
C VAL A 10 17.80 -3.16 -1.24
N VAL A 11 19.00 -3.54 -0.82
CA VAL A 11 19.35 -4.92 -0.52
C VAL A 11 19.91 -5.01 0.88
N GLN A 12 19.60 -6.10 1.58
CA GLN A 12 20.15 -6.38 2.91
C GLN A 12 21.34 -7.34 2.78
N ASP A 13 22.49 -6.95 3.32
CA ASP A 13 23.62 -7.87 3.45
C ASP A 13 23.26 -9.05 4.37
N PRO A 14 23.43 -10.30 3.93
CA PRO A 14 22.98 -11.47 4.68
C PRO A 14 23.78 -11.70 5.97
N GLN A 15 25.00 -11.18 6.09
CA GLN A 15 25.87 -11.36 7.25
C GLN A 15 25.73 -10.21 8.24
N THR A 16 25.89 -8.98 7.76
CA THR A 16 25.85 -7.79 8.63
C THR A 16 24.46 -7.27 8.91
N LYS A 17 23.46 -7.70 8.11
CA LYS A 17 22.06 -7.22 8.13
C LYS A 17 21.90 -5.74 7.79
N VAL A 18 22.96 -5.08 7.34
CA VAL A 18 22.94 -3.69 6.90
C VAL A 18 22.20 -3.57 5.56
N PHE A 19 21.32 -2.60 5.44
CA PHE A 19 20.65 -2.26 4.19
C PHE A 19 21.50 -1.27 3.39
N SER A 20 21.60 -1.51 2.09
CA SER A 20 22.36 -0.67 1.16
C SER A 20 21.53 -0.34 -0.07
N ALA A 21 21.61 0.91 -0.53
CA ALA A 21 21.06 1.30 -1.82
C ALA A 21 21.89 0.64 -2.94
N GLN A 22 21.20 0.05 -3.90
CA GLN A 22 21.80 -0.55 -5.09
C GLN A 22 21.34 0.20 -6.33
N VAL A 23 22.28 0.59 -7.19
CA VAL A 23 21.94 1.06 -8.53
C VAL A 23 21.38 -0.12 -9.32
N TRP A 24 20.16 0.06 -9.85
CA TRP A 24 19.48 -0.97 -10.62
C TRP A 24 19.20 -0.45 -12.03
N GLU A 25 20.02 -0.89 -12.96
CA GLU A 25 19.92 -0.55 -14.38
C GLU A 25 20.07 -1.85 -15.17
N PRO A 26 18.97 -2.50 -15.56
CA PRO A 26 19.04 -3.69 -16.39
C PRO A 26 19.62 -3.34 -17.76
N ALA A 27 20.39 -4.26 -18.36
CA ALA A 27 21.02 -4.05 -19.66
C ALA A 27 20.02 -3.72 -20.77
N GLU A 28 18.83 -4.26 -20.67
CA GLU A 28 17.70 -3.96 -21.55
C GLU A 28 16.46 -3.59 -20.72
N PRO A 29 15.73 -2.52 -21.09
CA PRO A 29 14.48 -2.17 -20.44
C PRO A 29 13.47 -3.30 -20.56
N TYR A 30 12.65 -3.49 -19.50
CA TYR A 30 11.57 -4.47 -19.56
C TYR A 30 10.56 -4.13 -20.67
N VAL A 31 10.22 -5.10 -21.51
CA VAL A 31 9.24 -4.94 -22.57
C VAL A 31 7.93 -5.63 -22.15
N TRP A 32 6.94 -4.84 -21.83
CA TRP A 32 5.60 -5.31 -21.49
C TRP A 32 4.93 -5.97 -22.70
N LYS A 33 4.30 -7.12 -22.50
CA LYS A 33 3.68 -7.93 -23.55
C LYS A 33 2.15 -7.88 -23.52
N ASN A 34 1.61 -7.62 -22.33
CA ASN A 34 0.18 -7.66 -22.10
C ASN A 34 -0.31 -6.32 -21.53
N PRO A 35 -1.41 -5.76 -22.04
CA PRO A 35 -2.01 -4.57 -21.45
C PRO A 35 -2.72 -4.92 -20.14
N SER A 36 -3.02 -3.89 -19.34
CA SER A 36 -3.96 -4.01 -18.22
C SER A 36 -5.27 -4.66 -18.69
N PRO A 37 -5.85 -5.57 -17.89
CA PRO A 37 -7.04 -6.32 -18.32
C PRO A 37 -8.34 -5.49 -18.36
N GLY A 38 -8.27 -4.17 -18.07
CA GLY A 38 -9.41 -3.25 -18.13
C GLY A 38 -10.27 -3.24 -16.85
N PRO A 39 -11.45 -2.58 -16.89
CA PRO A 39 -12.22 -2.26 -15.69
C PRO A 39 -12.76 -3.48 -14.95
N ARG A 40 -12.84 -3.36 -13.61
CA ARG A 40 -13.36 -4.39 -12.71
C ARG A 40 -14.47 -3.80 -11.83
N PRO A 41 -15.70 -3.69 -12.32
CA PRO A 41 -16.81 -3.11 -11.54
C PRO A 41 -17.21 -3.97 -10.33
N HIS A 42 -16.93 -5.27 -10.38
CA HIS A 42 -17.21 -6.23 -9.31
C HIS A 42 -16.03 -7.18 -9.15
N PRO A 43 -14.89 -6.70 -8.61
CA PRO A 43 -13.67 -7.50 -8.57
C PRO A 43 -13.83 -8.70 -7.62
N LEU A 44 -13.39 -9.86 -8.10
CA LEU A 44 -13.18 -11.05 -7.26
C LEU A 44 -11.72 -11.08 -6.85
N ILE A 45 -11.44 -10.62 -5.65
CA ILE A 45 -10.10 -10.33 -5.16
C ILE A 45 -9.51 -11.54 -4.43
N TYR A 46 -8.32 -11.95 -4.85
CA TYR A 46 -7.46 -12.85 -4.09
C TYR A 46 -6.36 -12.04 -3.40
N GLU A 47 -6.44 -11.94 -2.07
CA GLU A 47 -5.41 -11.29 -1.26
C GLU A 47 -4.27 -12.25 -0.95
N CYS A 48 -3.03 -11.80 -1.10
CA CYS A 48 -1.86 -12.64 -0.91
C CYS A 48 -0.65 -11.87 -0.37
N HIS A 49 0.24 -12.61 0.32
CA HIS A 49 1.57 -12.14 0.68
C HIS A 49 2.61 -13.00 -0.06
N ILE A 50 3.44 -12.39 -0.90
CA ILE A 50 4.40 -13.12 -1.75
C ILE A 50 5.27 -14.06 -0.93
N GLY A 51 5.92 -13.57 0.11
CA GLY A 51 6.85 -14.36 0.91
C GLY A 51 6.22 -15.51 1.70
N MET A 52 4.90 -15.47 1.94
CA MET A 52 4.16 -16.50 2.67
C MET A 52 3.48 -17.52 1.75
N SER A 53 3.70 -17.46 0.46
CA SER A 53 2.99 -18.27 -0.53
C SER A 53 3.61 -19.66 -0.77
N SER A 54 4.73 -19.99 -0.13
CA SER A 54 5.38 -21.31 -0.24
C SER A 54 4.92 -22.26 0.84
N GLU A 55 4.77 -23.54 0.47
CA GLU A 55 4.60 -24.66 1.45
C GLU A 55 5.92 -25.02 2.15
N GLN A 56 7.06 -24.54 1.64
CA GLN A 56 8.36 -24.73 2.25
C GLN A 56 8.61 -23.68 3.33
N GLU A 57 9.40 -24.01 4.35
CA GLU A 57 9.81 -23.08 5.42
C GLU A 57 10.86 -22.08 4.93
N LYS A 58 10.44 -21.18 4.03
CA LYS A 58 11.27 -20.11 3.45
C LYS A 58 10.40 -18.93 3.02
N VAL A 59 11.04 -17.80 2.74
CA VAL A 59 10.41 -16.69 2.07
C VAL A 59 10.29 -17.02 0.58
N ALA A 60 9.07 -17.05 0.05
CA ALA A 60 8.82 -17.27 -1.38
C ALA A 60 9.19 -16.04 -2.21
N THR A 61 9.45 -16.27 -3.50
CA THR A 61 9.85 -15.25 -4.46
C THR A 61 8.71 -14.88 -5.42
N PHE A 62 8.87 -13.77 -6.15
CA PHE A 62 7.94 -13.38 -7.23
C PHE A 62 7.82 -14.48 -8.28
N GLU A 63 8.94 -15.13 -8.64
CA GLU A 63 8.95 -16.18 -9.65
C GLU A 63 8.21 -17.43 -9.18
N GLU A 64 8.40 -17.85 -7.91
CA GLU A 64 7.66 -18.98 -7.34
C GLU A 64 6.17 -18.69 -7.24
N PHE A 65 5.80 -17.47 -6.83
CA PHE A 65 4.40 -17.07 -6.82
C PHE A 65 3.79 -17.12 -8.24
N ARG A 66 4.51 -16.60 -9.23
CA ARG A 66 4.10 -16.58 -10.62
C ARG A 66 3.85 -17.98 -11.18
N THR A 67 4.74 -18.94 -10.87
CA THR A 67 4.67 -20.30 -11.41
C THR A 67 3.73 -21.22 -10.65
N ASP A 68 3.66 -21.09 -9.33
CA ASP A 68 2.99 -22.07 -8.49
C ASP A 68 1.62 -21.60 -7.96
N VAL A 69 1.44 -20.29 -7.75
CA VAL A 69 0.22 -19.75 -7.14
C VAL A 69 -0.68 -19.07 -8.15
N LEU A 70 -0.14 -18.23 -9.03
CA LEU A 70 -0.93 -17.46 -9.99
C LEU A 70 -1.83 -18.33 -10.90
N PRO A 71 -1.40 -19.52 -11.39
CA PRO A 71 -2.28 -20.42 -12.15
C PRO A 71 -3.49 -20.90 -11.33
N ARG A 72 -3.30 -21.15 -10.02
CA ARG A 72 -4.41 -21.58 -9.13
C ARG A 72 -5.39 -20.42 -8.89
N VAL A 73 -4.89 -19.18 -8.74
CA VAL A 73 -5.74 -17.99 -8.64
C VAL A 73 -6.66 -17.87 -9.84
N GLN A 74 -6.11 -18.06 -11.05
CA GLN A 74 -6.89 -18.08 -12.30
C GLN A 74 -7.91 -19.23 -12.34
N GLU A 75 -7.50 -20.45 -11.99
CA GLU A 75 -8.37 -21.64 -11.97
C GLU A 75 -9.55 -21.47 -11.01
N LEU A 76 -9.34 -20.81 -9.88
CA LEU A 76 -10.38 -20.52 -8.89
C LEU A 76 -11.32 -19.38 -9.33
N GLY A 77 -11.06 -18.72 -10.46
CA GLY A 77 -11.91 -17.70 -11.04
C GLY A 77 -11.75 -16.31 -10.47
N TYR A 78 -10.68 -16.05 -9.72
CA TYR A 78 -10.35 -14.69 -9.30
C TYR A 78 -9.88 -13.85 -10.50
N ASP A 79 -10.29 -12.60 -10.54
CA ASP A 79 -9.95 -11.65 -11.61
C ASP A 79 -9.06 -10.49 -11.14
N THR A 80 -8.79 -10.43 -9.85
CA THR A 80 -7.97 -9.39 -9.24
C THR A 80 -7.07 -10.00 -8.17
N LEU A 81 -5.78 -9.71 -8.26
CA LEU A 81 -4.77 -10.06 -7.28
C LEU A 81 -4.49 -8.84 -6.41
N GLN A 82 -4.74 -8.91 -5.11
CA GLN A 82 -4.32 -7.89 -4.15
C GLN A 82 -3.08 -8.38 -3.42
N ILE A 83 -1.94 -7.73 -3.66
CA ILE A 83 -0.68 -8.10 -3.04
C ILE A 83 -0.45 -7.21 -1.81
N MET A 84 -0.33 -7.84 -0.63
CA MET A 84 0.04 -7.17 0.62
C MET A 84 1.36 -6.42 0.43
N ALA A 85 1.56 -5.36 1.22
CA ALA A 85 2.62 -4.37 1.09
C ALA A 85 3.98 -4.92 0.61
N LEU A 86 4.42 -4.45 -0.56
CA LEU A 86 5.66 -4.88 -1.24
C LEU A 86 6.82 -3.93 -1.03
N GLN A 87 6.58 -2.75 -0.50
CA GLN A 87 7.59 -1.73 -0.25
C GLN A 87 8.65 -2.25 0.73
N GLU A 88 9.91 -1.85 0.57
CA GLU A 88 10.99 -2.36 1.42
C GLU A 88 10.78 -1.99 2.89
N HIS A 89 11.02 -2.94 3.76
CA HIS A 89 10.79 -2.85 5.19
C HIS A 89 11.87 -3.62 5.96
N PRO A 90 12.36 -3.11 7.10
CA PRO A 90 13.47 -3.75 7.82
C PRO A 90 13.06 -5.03 8.54
N TYR A 91 11.81 -5.12 9.01
CA TYR A 91 11.32 -6.24 9.80
C TYR A 91 10.32 -7.10 9.00
N TYR A 92 10.70 -8.31 8.63
CA TYR A 92 9.87 -9.23 7.85
C TYR A 92 8.51 -9.54 8.52
N GLY A 93 8.48 -9.69 9.85
CA GLY A 93 7.26 -9.96 10.60
C GLY A 93 6.23 -8.81 10.60
N SER A 94 6.56 -7.66 10.02
CA SER A 94 5.58 -6.60 9.73
C SER A 94 4.75 -6.87 8.48
N PHE A 95 5.06 -7.92 7.72
CA PHE A 95 4.43 -8.25 6.43
C PHE A 95 4.42 -7.10 5.41
N GLY A 96 5.39 -6.17 5.53
CA GLY A 96 5.50 -5.01 4.67
C GLY A 96 4.82 -3.74 5.20
N TYR A 97 4.11 -3.80 6.32
CA TYR A 97 3.39 -2.64 6.86
C TYR A 97 4.23 -1.69 7.71
N GLN A 98 5.55 -1.94 7.86
CA GLN A 98 6.50 -1.00 8.47
C GLN A 98 7.53 -0.54 7.44
N VAL A 99 7.06 0.26 6.48
CA VAL A 99 7.84 0.69 5.31
C VAL A 99 8.99 1.59 5.70
N SER A 100 10.17 1.30 5.16
CA SER A 100 11.37 2.16 5.23
C SER A 100 11.66 2.87 3.91
N ASN A 101 11.51 2.19 2.78
CA ASN A 101 11.88 2.72 1.46
C ASN A 101 10.71 2.59 0.48
N PHE A 102 10.02 3.69 0.27
CA PHE A 102 8.72 3.74 -0.42
C PHE A 102 8.80 3.43 -1.92
N TYR A 103 9.95 3.67 -2.56
CA TYR A 103 10.17 3.46 -4.00
C TYR A 103 10.89 2.16 -4.33
N ALA A 104 11.22 1.34 -3.32
CA ALA A 104 11.91 0.08 -3.51
C ALA A 104 10.99 -1.11 -3.20
N LEU A 105 10.99 -2.12 -4.08
CA LEU A 105 10.46 -3.44 -3.78
C LEU A 105 11.31 -4.11 -2.71
N SER A 106 10.69 -4.84 -1.78
CA SER A 106 11.44 -5.65 -0.84
C SER A 106 12.28 -6.69 -1.58
N SER A 107 13.59 -6.60 -1.37
CA SER A 107 14.56 -7.48 -2.04
C SER A 107 14.46 -8.94 -1.62
N ARG A 108 13.72 -9.21 -0.54
CA ARG A 108 13.44 -10.57 -0.07
C ARG A 108 12.63 -11.40 -1.05
N PHE A 109 11.81 -10.75 -1.87
CA PHE A 109 10.92 -11.42 -2.81
C PHE A 109 11.52 -11.56 -4.21
N GLY A 110 12.65 -10.91 -4.49
CA GLY A 110 13.31 -10.98 -5.79
C GLY A 110 13.74 -9.62 -6.35
N THR A 111 13.79 -9.54 -7.67
CA THR A 111 14.21 -8.37 -8.44
C THR A 111 13.02 -7.58 -8.98
N PRO A 112 13.21 -6.31 -9.35
CA PRO A 112 12.19 -5.52 -10.06
C PRO A 112 11.67 -6.19 -11.34
N GLU A 113 12.56 -6.82 -12.12
CA GLU A 113 12.17 -7.51 -13.36
C GLU A 113 11.33 -8.76 -13.08
N GLU A 114 11.63 -9.54 -12.04
CA GLU A 114 10.80 -10.68 -11.64
C GLU A 114 9.40 -10.24 -11.23
N PHE A 115 9.26 -9.09 -10.57
CA PHE A 115 7.95 -8.54 -10.28
C PHE A 115 7.22 -8.06 -11.53
N LYS A 116 7.91 -7.41 -12.48
CA LYS A 116 7.33 -7.07 -13.79
C LYS A 116 6.86 -8.31 -14.54
N HIS A 117 7.62 -9.40 -14.50
CA HIS A 117 7.19 -10.68 -15.07
C HIS A 117 5.92 -11.23 -14.41
N LEU A 118 5.81 -11.13 -13.09
CA LEU A 118 4.59 -11.53 -12.39
C LEU A 118 3.37 -10.72 -12.82
N VAL A 119 3.50 -9.40 -12.89
CA VAL A 119 2.40 -8.51 -13.32
C VAL A 119 2.01 -8.77 -14.77
N ASP A 120 2.98 -8.89 -15.68
CA ASP A 120 2.73 -9.15 -17.09
C ASP A 120 2.06 -10.53 -17.32
N ASP A 121 2.47 -11.56 -16.56
CA ASP A 121 1.81 -12.88 -16.60
C ASP A 121 0.38 -12.82 -16.02
N ALA A 122 0.15 -12.06 -14.92
CA ALA A 122 -1.20 -11.83 -14.41
C ALA A 122 -2.10 -11.16 -15.46
N HIS A 123 -1.61 -10.13 -16.15
CA HIS A 123 -2.33 -9.47 -17.23
C HIS A 123 -2.64 -10.43 -18.39
N SER A 124 -1.70 -11.30 -18.76
CA SER A 124 -1.93 -12.33 -19.81
C SER A 124 -3.09 -13.28 -19.48
N ARG A 125 -3.38 -13.45 -18.19
CA ARG A 125 -4.45 -14.28 -17.65
C ARG A 125 -5.75 -13.50 -17.40
N GLY A 126 -5.78 -12.21 -17.71
CA GLY A 126 -6.92 -11.34 -17.45
C GLY A 126 -7.07 -10.98 -15.96
N ILE A 127 -6.01 -11.09 -15.16
CA ILE A 127 -6.00 -10.77 -13.72
C ILE A 127 -5.39 -9.39 -13.53
N ALA A 128 -6.16 -8.47 -12.94
CA ALA A 128 -5.67 -7.16 -12.50
C ALA A 128 -4.78 -7.29 -11.26
N VAL A 129 -3.77 -6.43 -11.14
CA VAL A 129 -2.86 -6.43 -9.99
C VAL A 129 -2.98 -5.14 -9.19
N VAL A 130 -3.46 -5.26 -7.96
CA VAL A 130 -3.60 -4.20 -6.97
C VAL A 130 -2.56 -4.41 -5.87
N MET A 131 -1.92 -3.36 -5.42
CA MET A 131 -0.95 -3.42 -4.32
C MET A 131 -1.48 -2.68 -3.08
N ASP A 132 -1.24 -3.26 -1.92
CA ASP A 132 -1.37 -2.51 -0.67
C ASP A 132 -0.33 -1.41 -0.61
N ILE A 133 -0.76 -0.16 -0.51
CA ILE A 133 0.12 0.98 -0.38
C ILE A 133 0.02 1.58 1.02
N VAL A 134 1.15 1.65 1.71
CA VAL A 134 1.22 2.11 3.10
C VAL A 134 1.61 3.58 3.11
N HIS A 135 0.62 4.46 3.04
CA HIS A 135 0.79 5.91 3.14
C HIS A 135 0.22 6.49 4.43
N SER A 136 -0.31 5.65 5.30
CA SER A 136 -0.79 6.01 6.63
C SER A 136 0.35 6.30 7.61
N HIS A 137 1.49 5.65 7.43
CA HIS A 137 2.64 5.77 8.33
C HIS A 137 3.95 5.28 7.70
N SER A 138 5.04 5.45 8.44
CA SER A 138 6.37 4.93 8.11
C SER A 138 6.98 4.27 9.35
N VAL A 139 7.91 3.36 9.17
CA VAL A 139 8.68 2.80 10.28
C VAL A 139 9.37 3.90 11.10
N ASP A 140 9.45 3.74 12.42
CA ASP A 140 10.15 4.70 13.30
C ASP A 140 11.69 4.59 13.23
N ASN A 141 12.19 3.53 12.60
CA ASN A 141 13.62 3.28 12.42
C ASN A 141 14.28 4.43 11.62
N GLU A 142 15.29 5.05 12.21
CA GLU A 142 15.99 6.20 11.61
C GLU A 142 17.09 5.76 10.63
N ALA A 143 17.68 4.58 10.80
CA ALA A 143 18.80 4.13 9.98
C ALA A 143 18.37 3.84 8.53
N GLU A 144 17.30 3.09 8.36
CA GLU A 144 16.76 2.70 7.06
C GLU A 144 15.59 3.58 6.61
N GLY A 145 14.80 4.11 7.57
CA GLY A 145 13.58 4.86 7.31
C GLY A 145 13.78 6.36 7.08
N LEU A 146 12.66 7.08 7.01
CA LEU A 146 12.62 8.52 6.75
C LEU A 146 12.73 9.38 8.04
N GLY A 147 12.69 8.75 9.22
CA GLY A 147 12.78 9.45 10.51
C GLY A 147 14.07 10.26 10.62
N ARG A 148 13.98 11.54 11.00
CA ARG A 148 15.11 12.49 11.12
C ARG A 148 16.04 12.49 9.89
N PHE A 149 15.48 12.42 8.71
CA PHE A 149 16.23 12.28 7.46
C PHE A 149 17.21 13.46 7.24
N ASP A 150 16.79 14.68 7.56
CA ASP A 150 17.59 15.91 7.53
C ASP A 150 18.17 16.31 8.90
N GLY A 151 18.06 15.42 9.91
CA GLY A 151 18.44 15.68 11.29
C GLY A 151 17.31 16.25 12.15
N LYS A 152 16.16 16.60 11.57
CA LYS A 152 14.94 17.03 12.27
C LYS A 152 13.88 15.95 12.22
N GLU A 153 12.95 15.98 13.18
CA GLU A 153 11.89 14.96 13.25
C GLU A 153 10.75 15.19 12.25
N ASP A 154 10.64 16.39 11.72
CA ASP A 154 9.46 16.89 11.02
C ASP A 154 9.64 17.13 9.52
N LEU A 155 10.65 16.56 8.88
CA LEU A 155 10.78 16.71 7.41
C LEU A 155 9.54 16.18 6.67
N TYR A 156 9.16 14.94 6.94
CA TYR A 156 8.01 14.26 6.34
C TYR A 156 6.82 14.13 7.29
N PHE A 157 7.04 14.28 8.60
CA PHE A 157 6.11 13.88 9.64
C PHE A 157 5.59 15.07 10.44
N TYR A 158 4.47 14.87 11.13
CA TYR A 158 3.99 15.82 12.12
C TYR A 158 4.99 15.98 13.27
N LYS A 159 5.00 17.18 13.86
CA LYS A 159 5.84 17.46 15.04
C LYS A 159 5.28 16.84 16.32
N GLY A 160 6.19 16.42 17.19
CA GLY A 160 5.85 15.97 18.53
C GLY A 160 4.98 14.70 18.54
N PRO A 161 4.04 14.60 19.49
CA PRO A 161 3.21 13.40 19.64
C PRO A 161 2.36 13.05 18.42
N GLN A 162 1.87 14.04 17.67
CA GLN A 162 1.10 13.80 16.45
C GLN A 162 1.90 13.10 15.35
N GLY A 163 3.22 13.24 15.36
CA GLY A 163 4.10 12.54 14.41
C GLY A 163 4.36 11.07 14.77
N ARG A 164 3.70 10.52 15.78
CA ARG A 164 3.88 9.14 16.23
C ARG A 164 2.55 8.45 16.45
N HIS A 165 2.42 7.28 15.83
CA HIS A 165 1.22 6.45 16.03
C HIS A 165 1.33 5.67 17.34
N PRO A 166 0.45 5.89 18.33
CA PRO A 166 0.61 5.36 19.67
C PRO A 166 0.46 3.82 19.75
N ALA A 167 -0.33 3.23 18.86
CA ALA A 167 -0.56 1.79 18.86
C ALA A 167 0.44 1.02 17.97
N TRP A 168 0.98 1.64 16.91
CA TRP A 168 1.84 0.96 15.94
C TRP A 168 3.33 1.26 16.12
N GLY A 169 3.70 2.24 16.96
CA GLY A 169 5.08 2.67 17.16
C GLY A 169 5.73 3.18 15.86
N SER A 170 4.95 3.77 14.97
CA SER A 170 5.36 4.26 13.67
C SER A 170 5.28 5.78 13.57
N ARG A 171 5.79 6.36 12.48
CA ARG A 171 5.76 7.80 12.18
C ARG A 171 4.55 8.15 11.34
N CYS A 172 3.82 9.23 11.69
CA CYS A 172 2.66 9.72 10.94
C CYS A 172 3.07 10.87 10.02
N PHE A 173 2.75 10.73 8.73
CA PHE A 173 3.05 11.75 7.73
C PHE A 173 2.28 13.04 7.98
N ASP A 174 2.92 14.18 7.72
CA ASP A 174 2.29 15.50 7.73
C ASP A 174 1.73 15.81 6.33
N TYR A 175 0.47 15.48 6.12
CA TYR A 175 -0.22 15.71 4.85
C TYR A 175 -0.48 17.20 4.57
N GLY A 176 -0.24 18.09 5.53
CA GLY A 176 -0.30 19.54 5.33
C GLY A 176 0.89 20.08 4.54
N LYS A 177 2.00 19.36 4.46
CA LYS A 177 3.19 19.75 3.70
C LYS A 177 3.09 19.35 2.24
N ASP A 178 3.33 20.29 1.35
CA ASP A 178 3.29 20.02 -0.09
C ASP A 178 4.36 19.01 -0.50
N GLU A 179 5.56 19.09 0.06
CA GLU A 179 6.66 18.17 -0.21
C GLU A 179 6.31 16.73 0.19
N THR A 180 5.63 16.55 1.33
CA THR A 180 5.15 15.23 1.76
C THR A 180 4.07 14.70 0.83
N LYS A 181 3.09 15.53 0.47
CA LYS A 181 2.06 15.17 -0.52
C LYS A 181 2.68 14.79 -1.86
N TYR A 182 3.63 15.59 -2.37
CA TYR A 182 4.32 15.28 -3.62
C TYR A 182 5.12 13.98 -3.54
N PHE A 183 5.78 13.71 -2.42
CA PHE A 183 6.49 12.46 -2.21
C PHE A 183 5.55 11.26 -2.31
N LEU A 184 4.40 11.30 -1.62
CA LEU A 184 3.42 10.22 -1.59
C LEU A 184 2.65 10.08 -2.91
N LEU A 185 2.23 11.19 -3.54
CA LEU A 185 1.56 11.15 -4.85
C LEU A 185 2.51 10.65 -5.95
N SER A 186 3.77 11.11 -5.94
CA SER A 186 4.79 10.60 -6.86
C SER A 186 5.04 9.10 -6.65
N ASN A 187 4.89 8.61 -5.43
CA ASN A 187 4.98 7.19 -5.13
C ASN A 187 3.86 6.38 -5.77
N CYS A 188 2.60 6.83 -5.68
CA CYS A 188 1.49 6.22 -6.43
C CYS A 188 1.78 6.19 -7.93
N LYS A 189 2.19 7.33 -8.50
CA LYS A 189 2.54 7.42 -9.93
C LYS A 189 3.66 6.45 -10.31
N PHE A 190 4.71 6.38 -9.50
CA PHE A 190 5.85 5.48 -9.72
C PHE A 190 5.39 4.01 -9.81
N TRP A 191 4.63 3.53 -8.84
CA TRP A 191 4.18 2.15 -8.79
C TRP A 191 3.29 1.79 -9.99
N MET A 192 2.39 2.68 -10.38
CA MET A 192 1.53 2.45 -11.55
C MET A 192 2.31 2.46 -12.87
N GLN A 193 3.25 3.40 -13.04
CA GLN A 193 3.96 3.55 -14.31
C GLN A 193 5.14 2.59 -14.46
N GLU A 194 5.88 2.31 -13.38
CA GLU A 194 7.04 1.42 -13.41
C GLU A 194 6.62 -0.05 -13.45
N TYR A 195 5.57 -0.42 -12.71
CA TYR A 195 5.15 -1.81 -12.56
C TYR A 195 3.78 -2.12 -13.19
N HIS A 196 3.18 -1.18 -13.91
CA HIS A 196 1.88 -1.32 -14.57
C HIS A 196 0.78 -1.86 -13.63
N LEU A 197 0.78 -1.43 -12.37
CA LEU A 197 -0.25 -1.82 -11.42
C LEU A 197 -1.62 -1.27 -11.82
N ASP A 198 -2.65 -2.04 -11.54
CA ASP A 198 -4.05 -1.71 -11.87
C ASP A 198 -4.76 -0.99 -10.71
N GLY A 199 -4.03 -0.56 -9.70
CA GLY A 199 -4.56 0.22 -8.59
C GLY A 199 -3.94 -0.09 -7.25
N PHE A 200 -4.60 0.41 -6.20
CA PHE A 200 -4.13 0.30 -4.82
C PHE A 200 -5.25 0.01 -3.84
N ARG A 201 -4.89 -0.76 -2.81
CA ARG A 201 -5.58 -0.74 -1.53
C ARG A 201 -4.77 0.16 -0.59
N PHE A 202 -5.37 1.26 -0.14
CA PHE A 202 -4.76 2.19 0.82
C PHE A 202 -4.93 1.64 2.23
N ASP A 203 -3.79 1.34 2.85
CA ASP A 203 -3.71 0.79 4.20
C ASP A 203 -3.94 1.84 5.28
N GLY A 204 -4.68 1.49 6.33
CA GLY A 204 -4.82 2.30 7.53
C GLY A 204 -5.51 3.64 7.33
N VAL A 205 -6.47 3.75 6.43
CA VAL A 205 -7.16 5.02 6.09
C VAL A 205 -7.82 5.65 7.33
N THR A 206 -8.44 4.86 8.21
CA THR A 206 -8.98 5.38 9.48
C THR A 206 -7.93 6.13 10.29
N SER A 207 -6.72 5.58 10.37
CA SER A 207 -5.61 6.20 11.09
C SER A 207 -5.15 7.54 10.46
N MET A 208 -5.36 7.71 9.17
CA MET A 208 -5.06 8.98 8.47
C MET A 208 -6.13 10.03 8.73
N LEU A 209 -7.40 9.61 8.70
CA LEU A 209 -8.56 10.51 8.76
C LEU A 209 -8.71 11.24 10.09
N TYR A 210 -8.22 10.67 11.19
CA TYR A 210 -8.49 11.18 12.53
C TYR A 210 -7.21 11.38 13.34
N TRP A 211 -7.14 12.52 14.07
CA TRP A 211 -6.00 12.85 14.94
C TRP A 211 -5.76 11.85 16.07
N ASP A 212 -6.79 11.15 16.51
CA ASP A 212 -6.71 10.05 17.46
C ASP A 212 -6.61 8.67 16.80
N HIS A 213 -6.41 8.64 15.48
CA HIS A 213 -6.27 7.43 14.68
C HIS A 213 -7.48 6.49 14.75
N GLY A 214 -8.65 7.00 15.17
CA GLY A 214 -9.86 6.19 15.40
C GLY A 214 -9.76 5.24 16.59
N LEU A 215 -8.75 5.39 17.44
CA LEU A 215 -8.53 4.51 18.59
C LEU A 215 -9.53 4.77 19.71
N GLY A 216 -10.20 3.69 20.18
CA GLY A 216 -11.14 3.76 21.31
C GLY A 216 -12.40 4.58 21.04
N LYS A 217 -12.77 4.77 19.78
CA LYS A 217 -13.98 5.47 19.36
C LYS A 217 -15.00 4.54 18.73
N ASP A 218 -16.26 4.80 19.03
CA ASP A 218 -17.41 4.26 18.31
C ASP A 218 -17.92 5.32 17.32
N PHE A 219 -18.02 4.97 16.06
CA PHE A 219 -18.52 5.84 15.00
C PHE A 219 -20.03 5.61 14.80
N CYS A 220 -20.84 6.23 15.67
CA CYS A 220 -22.28 5.97 15.75
C CYS A 220 -23.14 7.09 15.13
N GLY A 221 -22.58 8.21 14.77
CA GLY A 221 -23.32 9.35 14.24
C GLY A 221 -22.44 10.34 13.47
N TYR A 222 -23.06 11.25 12.73
CA TYR A 222 -22.37 12.22 11.90
C TYR A 222 -21.33 13.06 12.66
N ASP A 223 -21.61 13.42 13.90
CA ASP A 223 -20.68 14.20 14.76
C ASP A 223 -19.37 13.45 15.06
N ASN A 224 -19.35 12.14 14.92
CA ASN A 224 -18.13 11.34 15.08
C ASN A 224 -17.24 11.41 13.83
N TYR A 225 -17.83 11.62 12.64
CA TYR A 225 -17.12 11.67 11.37
C TYR A 225 -16.66 13.08 10.99
N PHE A 226 -17.42 14.11 11.34
CA PHE A 226 -17.23 15.48 10.84
C PHE A 226 -17.10 16.48 11.99
N ASN A 227 -15.95 16.42 12.67
CA ASN A 227 -15.63 17.31 13.78
C ASN A 227 -14.16 17.74 13.72
N SER A 228 -13.69 18.55 14.66
CA SER A 228 -12.30 19.04 14.74
C SER A 228 -11.26 17.93 14.98
N GLY A 229 -11.67 16.70 15.18
CA GLY A 229 -10.81 15.51 15.26
C GLY A 229 -10.39 14.94 13.92
N VAL A 230 -10.97 15.45 12.80
CA VAL A 230 -10.62 15.03 11.44
C VAL A 230 -9.37 15.76 10.97
N ASP A 231 -8.44 15.03 10.36
CA ASP A 231 -7.31 15.62 9.63
C ASP A 231 -7.73 15.95 8.20
N GLU A 232 -8.13 17.20 7.97
CA GLU A 232 -8.56 17.68 6.65
C GLU A 232 -7.45 17.62 5.58
N ASN A 233 -6.19 17.67 6.00
CA ASN A 233 -5.06 17.51 5.08
C ASN A 233 -4.94 16.06 4.59
N ALA A 234 -5.18 15.09 5.47
CA ALA A 234 -5.22 13.68 5.10
C ALA A 234 -6.41 13.38 4.17
N VAL A 235 -7.59 13.95 4.45
CA VAL A 235 -8.77 13.87 3.56
C VAL A 235 -8.40 14.40 2.17
N THR A 236 -7.78 15.58 2.10
CA THR A 236 -7.34 16.20 0.84
C THR A 236 -6.32 15.33 0.12
N TYR A 237 -5.33 14.79 0.85
CA TYR A 237 -4.34 13.90 0.26
C TYR A 237 -4.98 12.63 -0.35
N LEU A 238 -5.85 11.95 0.40
CA LEU A 238 -6.53 10.74 -0.07
C LEU A 238 -7.36 10.99 -1.33
N ALA A 239 -8.05 12.12 -1.34
CA ALA A 239 -8.81 12.58 -2.50
C ALA A 239 -7.90 12.80 -3.72
N LEU A 240 -6.79 13.53 -3.56
CA LEU A 240 -5.80 13.75 -4.62
C LEU A 240 -5.16 12.45 -5.11
N ALA A 241 -4.90 11.51 -4.20
CA ALA A 241 -4.33 10.21 -4.56
C ALA A 241 -5.31 9.38 -5.42
N ALA A 242 -6.59 9.32 -5.03
CA ALA A 242 -7.62 8.64 -5.81
C ALA A 242 -7.79 9.29 -7.21
N MET A 243 -7.79 10.63 -7.30
CA MET A 243 -7.82 11.35 -8.58
C MET A 243 -6.62 11.01 -9.45
N LEU A 244 -5.42 11.10 -8.91
CA LEU A 244 -4.18 10.81 -9.65
C LEU A 244 -4.17 9.39 -10.21
N VAL A 245 -4.60 8.41 -9.43
CA VAL A 245 -4.70 7.01 -9.87
C VAL A 245 -5.62 6.90 -11.08
N LYS A 246 -6.79 7.55 -11.04
CA LYS A 246 -7.76 7.57 -12.15
C LYS A 246 -7.28 8.39 -13.35
N GLU A 247 -6.49 9.44 -13.15
CA GLU A 247 -5.88 10.21 -14.25
C GLU A 247 -4.83 9.37 -15.00
N ILE A 248 -4.06 8.54 -14.29
CA ILE A 248 -3.06 7.66 -14.90
C ILE A 248 -3.74 6.48 -15.64
N ASN A 249 -4.72 5.85 -15.00
CA ASN A 249 -5.51 4.77 -15.59
C ASN A 249 -6.97 4.88 -15.13
N PRO A 250 -7.90 5.29 -16.00
CA PRO A 250 -9.32 5.40 -15.64
C PRO A 250 -9.97 4.11 -15.13
N ASP A 251 -9.43 2.97 -15.53
CA ASP A 251 -9.91 1.63 -15.15
C ASP A 251 -9.27 1.12 -13.86
N ALA A 252 -8.31 1.84 -13.29
CA ALA A 252 -7.63 1.44 -12.06
C ALA A 252 -8.60 1.33 -10.88
N ILE A 253 -8.26 0.43 -9.94
CA ILE A 253 -9.06 0.13 -8.74
C ILE A 253 -8.47 0.88 -7.55
N THR A 254 -9.31 1.63 -6.83
CA THR A 254 -8.94 2.28 -5.56
C THR A 254 -9.79 1.74 -4.41
N ILE A 255 -9.13 1.14 -3.42
CA ILE A 255 -9.78 0.52 -2.26
C ILE A 255 -9.28 1.23 -1.00
N ALA A 256 -10.18 1.71 -0.16
CA ALA A 256 -9.84 2.26 1.15
C ALA A 256 -10.05 1.21 2.25
N GLU A 257 -9.02 0.95 3.04
CA GLU A 257 -9.17 0.21 4.29
C GLU A 257 -9.58 1.18 5.38
N ASP A 258 -10.86 1.23 5.64
CA ASP A 258 -11.44 2.13 6.64
C ASP A 258 -12.37 1.37 7.60
N MET A 259 -12.02 1.41 8.88
CA MET A 259 -12.78 0.82 9.97
C MET A 259 -13.89 1.76 10.49
N SER A 260 -13.75 3.07 10.28
CA SER A 260 -14.66 4.06 10.82
C SER A 260 -16.02 4.07 10.13
N GLY A 261 -16.03 3.77 8.84
CA GLY A 261 -17.23 3.89 8.01
C GLY A 261 -17.51 5.33 7.57
N MET A 262 -16.48 6.15 7.41
CA MET A 262 -16.61 7.55 7.01
C MET A 262 -17.49 7.70 5.77
N ALA A 263 -18.53 8.53 5.89
CA ALA A 263 -19.45 8.79 4.79
C ALA A 263 -18.74 9.51 3.64
N GLY A 264 -19.07 9.13 2.41
CA GLY A 264 -18.49 9.76 1.20
C GLY A 264 -17.11 9.23 0.79
N LEU A 265 -16.50 8.32 1.53
CA LEU A 265 -15.16 7.79 1.19
C LEU A 265 -15.17 7.13 -0.21
N ALA A 266 -16.15 6.27 -0.47
CA ALA A 266 -16.34 5.62 -1.78
C ALA A 266 -17.48 6.27 -2.60
N ALA A 267 -17.56 7.59 -2.58
CA ALA A 267 -18.47 8.36 -3.41
C ALA A 267 -17.69 9.22 -4.40
N PRO A 268 -18.24 9.49 -5.61
CA PRO A 268 -17.58 10.36 -6.59
C PRO A 268 -17.37 11.78 -6.07
N TYR A 269 -16.35 12.45 -6.61
CA TYR A 269 -16.07 13.87 -6.29
C TYR A 269 -17.23 14.80 -6.56
N GLU A 270 -17.92 14.60 -7.69
CA GLU A 270 -19.06 15.39 -8.12
C GLU A 270 -20.22 15.30 -7.12
N ALA A 271 -20.25 14.23 -6.34
CA ALA A 271 -21.20 14.02 -5.24
C ALA A 271 -20.64 14.46 -3.87
N GLY A 272 -19.46 15.09 -3.83
CA GLY A 272 -18.81 15.51 -2.59
C GLY A 272 -18.04 14.41 -1.86
N GLY A 273 -17.74 13.30 -2.54
CA GLY A 273 -16.96 12.19 -2.00
C GLY A 273 -15.45 12.31 -2.17
N MET A 274 -14.70 11.31 -1.73
CA MET A 274 -13.25 11.24 -1.87
C MET A 274 -12.79 10.49 -3.14
N GLY A 275 -13.69 9.90 -3.90
CA GLY A 275 -13.42 9.31 -5.21
C GLY A 275 -12.83 7.89 -5.17
N PHE A 276 -12.83 7.19 -4.05
CA PHE A 276 -12.49 5.75 -4.03
C PHE A 276 -13.58 4.93 -4.70
N ASP A 277 -13.19 3.84 -5.36
CA ASP A 277 -14.16 2.89 -5.94
C ASP A 277 -14.78 2.03 -4.86
N PHE A 278 -13.99 1.59 -3.88
CA PHE A 278 -14.40 0.65 -2.86
C PHE A 278 -13.90 1.05 -1.47
N ARG A 279 -14.63 0.60 -0.48
CA ARG A 279 -14.24 0.58 0.93
C ARG A 279 -14.38 -0.83 1.46
N MET A 280 -13.40 -1.30 2.22
CA MET A 280 -13.46 -2.62 2.84
C MET A 280 -14.56 -2.67 3.91
N ALA A 281 -15.47 -3.64 3.78
CA ALA A 281 -16.56 -3.86 4.73
C ALA A 281 -16.09 -4.79 5.86
N MET A 282 -15.23 -4.30 6.75
CA MET A 282 -14.57 -5.09 7.80
C MET A 282 -15.52 -5.86 8.69
N GLY A 283 -16.67 -5.29 9.03
CA GLY A 283 -17.70 -5.95 9.86
C GLY A 283 -18.30 -7.21 9.24
N VAL A 284 -18.21 -7.41 7.93
CA VAL A 284 -18.69 -8.63 7.27
C VAL A 284 -17.86 -9.83 7.72
N ALA A 285 -16.54 -9.72 7.71
CA ALA A 285 -15.64 -10.80 8.16
C ALA A 285 -15.88 -11.14 9.65
N ASP A 286 -16.02 -10.13 10.51
CA ASP A 286 -16.28 -10.31 11.93
C ASP A 286 -17.59 -11.06 12.20
N HIS A 287 -18.65 -10.72 11.46
CA HIS A 287 -19.95 -11.41 11.56
C HIS A 287 -19.87 -12.86 11.09
N TRP A 288 -19.14 -13.13 9.98
CA TRP A 288 -18.92 -14.49 9.52
C TRP A 288 -18.18 -15.35 10.55
N ILE A 289 -17.09 -14.82 11.13
CA ILE A 289 -16.33 -15.49 12.17
C ILE A 289 -17.22 -15.78 13.39
N LYS A 290 -18.04 -14.82 13.81
CA LYS A 290 -18.97 -14.99 14.91
C LYS A 290 -19.95 -16.12 14.63
N TRP A 291 -20.61 -16.11 13.48
CA TRP A 291 -21.59 -17.16 13.12
C TRP A 291 -20.98 -18.55 13.02
N LEU A 292 -19.73 -18.66 12.53
CA LEU A 292 -19.02 -19.94 12.48
C LEU A 292 -18.65 -20.47 13.88
N LYS A 293 -18.42 -19.58 14.84
CA LYS A 293 -18.11 -19.96 16.23
C LYS A 293 -19.36 -20.30 17.07
N GLU A 294 -20.50 -19.76 16.73
CA GLU A 294 -21.76 -19.95 17.45
C GLU A 294 -22.54 -21.19 16.98
N LYS A 295 -22.03 -21.95 16.00
CA LYS A 295 -22.55 -23.25 15.57
C LYS A 295 -21.83 -24.40 16.29
#